data_7905f6594201f1eb807522bcf2e093e8
#
_entry.id   7905f6594201f1eb807522bcf2e093e8
#
_cell.length_a   1.000
_cell.length_b   1.000
_cell.length_c   1.000
_cell.angle_alpha   90.00
_cell.angle_beta   90.00
_cell.angle_gamma   90.00
#
_symmetry.space_group_name_H-M   'P 1'
#
loop_
_entity.id
_entity.type
_entity.pdbx_description
1 polymer ?
#
loop_
_entity_poly.entity_id
_entity_poly.type
_entity_poly.pdbx_seq_one_letter_code
_entity_poly.pdbx_strand_id
1 'polypeptide(L)'
;MFDPDIAPSGTLLGLLQRGRGDGTLHALAAQRADALAALEQCVLRDPRLDWRVESRSLYYARLYSELEAGLDGIEQHLFHPDDLLDPDEHRCGLALSVLGHLAGYGRGDALRLLRRYAATGGTWEWALDELAVRDDEQGLRGLGPALLARFPETAEGDTELAAAVREAYEPRPWQLWAEDSRHPATAARVRKALEEVSFDRWQRQLRPTGPTPGWSVRAVLEWADEGLTQYPAAYRDQPAARCLAAVAGPEDLPELVAAAQDGPAAARAAALRHLADRQDPQALDLIEAAAASPVDLVVRAALESFERMRSSDAMDRARSWSEREDALGISAARMLACRGGDEDTGRVLAGLRRLVQSDGADAEGLAVLIEGAGRLAIGRAAPVLRHVYRETSSSQLRGCAAQALAATDPGFAAGFAVECLWDCEETTRELAAHQAATGDVRVLAQLRRMAADPAEEAEVQTAVRGRLSSGEPAR
;
A
#
# COMPACT_ATOMS: atom_id res chain seq x y z
N MET A 1 -4.32 -3.82 -9.63
CA MET A 1 -4.83 -3.66 -11.01
C MET A 1 -3.64 -3.38 -11.88
N PHE A 2 -3.35 -4.24 -12.83
CA PHE A 2 -2.22 -4.12 -13.76
C PHE A 2 -2.43 -2.92 -14.67
N ASP A 3 -1.46 -2.02 -14.73
CA ASP A 3 -1.45 -0.98 -15.76
C ASP A 3 -0.61 -1.48 -16.95
N PRO A 4 -1.20 -1.68 -18.16
CA PRO A 4 -0.48 -2.17 -19.32
C PRO A 4 0.61 -1.21 -19.83
N ASP A 5 0.63 0.02 -19.35
CA ASP A 5 1.54 1.08 -19.83
C ASP A 5 2.88 1.14 -19.07
N ILE A 6 3.13 0.23 -18.10
CA ILE A 6 4.44 0.13 -17.46
C ILE A 6 5.46 -0.37 -18.46
N ALA A 7 6.57 0.36 -18.60
CA ALA A 7 7.64 0.01 -19.53
C ALA A 7 8.27 -1.37 -19.20
N PRO A 8 8.81 -2.09 -20.20
CA PRO A 8 9.45 -3.39 -19.97
C PRO A 8 10.55 -3.33 -18.91
N SER A 9 10.61 -4.34 -18.03
CA SER A 9 11.55 -4.46 -16.91
C SER A 9 13.04 -4.42 -17.31
N GLY A 10 13.35 -4.70 -18.58
CA GLY A 10 14.71 -4.60 -19.13
C GLY A 10 15.13 -3.20 -19.59
N THR A 11 14.25 -2.19 -19.50
CA THR A 11 14.56 -0.81 -19.89
C THR A 11 14.83 0.07 -18.66
N LEU A 12 15.63 1.14 -18.80
CA LEU A 12 15.87 2.08 -17.71
C LEU A 12 14.55 2.64 -17.16
N LEU A 13 13.65 3.08 -18.04
CA LEU A 13 12.35 3.58 -17.64
C LEU A 13 11.55 2.53 -16.85
N GLY A 14 11.50 1.28 -17.33
CA GLY A 14 10.77 0.21 -16.66
C GLY A 14 11.35 -0.18 -15.29
N LEU A 15 12.67 -0.09 -15.12
CA LEU A 15 13.33 -0.29 -13.82
C LEU A 15 12.98 0.84 -12.84
N LEU A 16 13.04 2.09 -13.30
CA LEU A 16 12.71 3.27 -12.48
C LEU A 16 11.21 3.31 -12.10
N GLN A 17 10.32 3.01 -13.05
CA GLN A 17 8.89 2.92 -12.76
C GLN A 17 8.58 1.88 -11.68
N ARG A 18 9.29 0.78 -11.64
CA ARG A 18 9.16 -0.24 -10.59
C ARG A 18 9.83 0.16 -9.27
N GLY A 19 10.59 1.25 -9.22
CA GLY A 19 11.33 1.66 -8.02
C GLY A 19 12.45 0.70 -7.63
N ARG A 20 13.01 -0.03 -8.59
CA ARG A 20 14.04 -1.05 -8.35
C ARG A 20 15.39 -0.42 -8.06
N GLY A 21 16.15 -1.04 -7.16
CA GLY A 21 17.49 -0.57 -6.80
C GLY A 21 18.50 -0.63 -7.97
N ASP A 22 18.43 -1.65 -8.83
CA ASP A 22 19.25 -1.70 -10.04
C ASP A 22 18.88 -0.60 -11.05
N GLY A 23 17.62 -0.09 -11.03
CA GLY A 23 17.22 1.09 -11.78
C GLY A 23 18.01 2.33 -11.37
N THR A 24 18.20 2.56 -10.07
CA THR A 24 19.06 3.64 -9.56
C THR A 24 20.50 3.46 -10.05
N LEU A 25 21.06 2.26 -9.92
CA LEU A 25 22.43 2.00 -10.35
C LEU A 25 22.62 2.20 -11.87
N HIS A 26 21.64 1.79 -12.69
CA HIS A 26 21.64 2.03 -14.13
C HIS A 26 21.50 3.52 -14.47
N ALA A 27 20.62 4.26 -13.78
CA ALA A 27 20.45 5.70 -14.00
C ALA A 27 21.76 6.47 -13.73
N LEU A 28 22.46 6.12 -12.64
CA LEU A 28 23.74 6.74 -12.29
C LEU A 28 24.88 6.37 -13.25
N ALA A 29 24.78 5.24 -13.95
CA ALA A 29 25.77 4.78 -14.93
C ALA A 29 25.44 5.21 -16.37
N ALA A 30 24.18 5.58 -16.66
CA ALA A 30 23.72 5.97 -18.00
C ALA A 30 24.22 7.39 -18.40
N GLN A 31 24.01 7.76 -19.68
CA GLN A 31 24.17 9.14 -20.08
C GLN A 31 23.16 10.01 -19.29
N ARG A 32 23.65 11.13 -18.75
CA ARG A 32 22.85 12.00 -17.88
C ARG A 32 21.54 12.45 -18.52
N ALA A 33 21.53 12.78 -19.82
CA ALA A 33 20.31 13.18 -20.53
C ALA A 33 19.25 12.07 -20.56
N ASP A 34 19.65 10.82 -20.80
CA ASP A 34 18.74 9.67 -20.84
C ASP A 34 18.20 9.36 -19.43
N ALA A 35 19.06 9.44 -18.41
CA ALA A 35 18.66 9.24 -17.02
C ALA A 35 17.64 10.31 -16.57
N LEU A 36 17.88 11.59 -16.90
CA LEU A 36 16.95 12.68 -16.58
C LEU A 36 15.61 12.53 -17.31
N ALA A 37 15.62 12.19 -18.60
CA ALA A 37 14.41 11.98 -19.37
C ALA A 37 13.56 10.81 -18.80
N ALA A 38 14.19 9.72 -18.42
CA ALA A 38 13.50 8.59 -17.80
C ALA A 38 12.94 8.97 -16.40
N LEU A 39 13.71 9.70 -15.59
CA LEU A 39 13.28 10.16 -14.27
C LEU A 39 12.09 11.13 -14.36
N GLU A 40 12.15 12.13 -15.26
CA GLU A 40 11.04 13.04 -15.50
C GLU A 40 9.78 12.30 -15.95
N GLN A 41 9.91 11.33 -16.85
CA GLN A 41 8.76 10.53 -17.27
C GLN A 41 8.14 9.76 -16.11
N CYS A 42 8.94 9.21 -15.20
CA CYS A 42 8.44 8.52 -14.00
C CYS A 42 7.66 9.47 -13.07
N VAL A 43 8.13 10.69 -12.87
CA VAL A 43 7.53 11.63 -11.91
C VAL A 43 6.30 12.34 -12.50
N LEU A 44 6.35 12.70 -13.78
CA LEU A 44 5.32 13.51 -14.43
C LEU A 44 4.23 12.68 -15.11
N ARG A 45 4.49 11.42 -15.41
CA ARG A 45 3.59 10.54 -16.19
C ARG A 45 3.64 9.09 -15.68
N ASP A 46 3.59 8.90 -14.37
CA ASP A 46 3.50 7.56 -13.81
C ASP A 46 2.15 6.94 -14.22
N PRO A 47 2.15 5.81 -14.95
CA PRO A 47 0.91 5.17 -15.38
C PRO A 47 0.15 4.52 -14.23
N ARG A 48 0.77 4.35 -13.05
CA ARG A 48 0.19 3.68 -11.90
C ARG A 48 -0.51 4.68 -10.97
N LEU A 49 -1.63 4.26 -10.40
CA LEU A 49 -2.41 5.06 -9.45
C LEU A 49 -2.13 4.69 -7.97
N ASP A 50 -1.19 3.77 -7.74
CA ASP A 50 -0.85 3.24 -6.42
C ASP A 50 0.38 3.88 -5.77
N TRP A 51 0.96 4.91 -6.37
CA TRP A 51 2.16 5.59 -5.89
C TRP A 51 2.03 6.17 -4.46
N ARG A 52 0.80 6.34 -3.96
CA ARG A 52 0.53 6.70 -2.56
C ARG A 52 0.87 5.59 -1.57
N VAL A 53 0.80 4.35 -2.01
CA VAL A 53 1.02 3.15 -1.19
C VAL A 53 2.50 2.78 -1.17
N GLU A 54 3.26 3.20 -2.18
CA GLU A 54 4.67 2.89 -2.34
C GLU A 54 5.56 4.14 -2.14
N SER A 55 6.69 4.01 -1.45
CA SER A 55 7.64 5.10 -1.15
C SER A 55 8.42 5.61 -2.39
N ARG A 56 7.77 5.69 -3.56
CA ARG A 56 8.40 6.08 -4.83
C ARG A 56 8.81 7.55 -4.87
N SER A 57 8.10 8.43 -4.20
CA SER A 57 8.44 9.86 -4.15
C SER A 57 9.81 10.10 -3.53
N LEU A 58 10.15 9.41 -2.44
CA LEU A 58 11.47 9.46 -1.82
C LEU A 58 12.55 8.89 -2.75
N TYR A 59 12.28 7.77 -3.40
CA TYR A 59 13.17 7.13 -4.37
C TYR A 59 13.53 8.09 -5.52
N TYR A 60 12.54 8.77 -6.11
CA TYR A 60 12.80 9.76 -7.17
C TYR A 60 13.47 11.03 -6.65
N ALA A 61 13.14 11.51 -5.46
CA ALA A 61 13.82 12.67 -4.87
C ALA A 61 15.32 12.40 -4.63
N ARG A 62 15.69 11.20 -4.21
CA ARG A 62 17.09 10.77 -4.12
C ARG A 62 17.78 10.82 -5.49
N LEU A 63 17.12 10.29 -6.53
CA LEU A 63 17.64 10.35 -7.89
C LEU A 63 17.77 11.79 -8.44
N TYR A 64 16.80 12.67 -8.17
CA TYR A 64 16.90 14.08 -8.48
C TYR A 64 18.12 14.74 -7.84
N SER A 65 18.43 14.37 -6.60
CA SER A 65 19.59 14.88 -5.88
C SER A 65 20.91 14.33 -6.43
N GLU A 66 20.98 13.02 -6.69
CA GLU A 66 22.18 12.36 -7.21
C GLU A 66 22.54 12.81 -8.65
N LEU A 67 21.51 13.02 -9.48
CA LEU A 67 21.68 13.49 -10.85
C LEU A 67 21.76 15.01 -10.96
N GLU A 68 21.71 15.74 -9.83
CA GLU A 68 21.64 17.20 -9.80
C GLU A 68 20.58 17.76 -10.79
N ALA A 69 19.39 17.16 -10.79
CA ALA A 69 18.33 17.45 -11.73
C ALA A 69 17.69 18.81 -11.47
N GLY A 70 17.40 19.57 -12.54
CA GLY A 70 16.59 20.79 -12.48
C GLY A 70 15.12 20.50 -12.16
N LEU A 71 14.36 21.53 -11.80
CA LEU A 71 12.93 21.41 -11.49
C LEU A 71 12.02 21.98 -12.58
N ASP A 72 12.56 22.41 -13.70
CA ASP A 72 11.81 23.09 -14.77
C ASP A 72 10.69 22.22 -15.34
N GLY A 73 10.93 20.92 -15.51
CA GLY A 73 9.90 19.96 -15.95
C GLY A 73 8.77 19.81 -14.95
N ILE A 74 9.09 19.70 -13.66
CA ILE A 74 8.10 19.67 -12.58
C ILE A 74 7.32 20.98 -12.52
N GLU A 75 8.01 22.12 -12.62
CA GLU A 75 7.35 23.43 -12.62
C GLU A 75 6.37 23.59 -13.78
N GLN A 76 6.77 23.26 -15.01
CA GLN A 76 5.88 23.31 -16.17
C GLN A 76 4.67 22.38 -16.03
N HIS A 77 4.87 21.22 -15.46
CA HIS A 77 3.79 20.24 -15.24
C HIS A 77 2.78 20.73 -14.20
N LEU A 78 3.24 21.22 -13.05
CA LEU A 78 2.39 21.66 -11.95
C LEU A 78 1.63 22.96 -12.26
N PHE A 79 2.22 23.87 -13.02
CA PHE A 79 1.59 25.17 -13.40
C PHE A 79 0.98 25.14 -14.79
N HIS A 80 0.64 23.96 -15.31
CA HIS A 80 -0.10 23.85 -16.55
C HIS A 80 -1.50 24.44 -16.39
N PRO A 81 -2.04 25.18 -17.39
CA PRO A 81 -3.38 25.79 -17.29
C PRO A 81 -4.50 24.80 -16.94
N ASP A 82 -4.39 23.56 -17.37
CA ASP A 82 -5.39 22.50 -17.09
C ASP A 82 -5.48 22.15 -15.60
N ASP A 83 -4.43 22.37 -14.81
CA ASP A 83 -4.41 22.09 -13.37
C ASP A 83 -5.51 22.83 -12.60
N LEU A 84 -5.81 24.07 -13.00
CA LEU A 84 -6.86 24.87 -12.38
C LEU A 84 -8.26 24.55 -12.90
N LEU A 85 -8.36 23.98 -14.10
CA LEU A 85 -9.64 23.64 -14.74
C LEU A 85 -10.15 22.27 -14.30
N ASP A 86 -9.24 21.32 -14.09
CA ASP A 86 -9.53 19.97 -13.68
C ASP A 86 -8.43 19.48 -12.70
N PRO A 87 -8.55 19.86 -11.41
CA PRO A 87 -7.60 19.43 -10.39
C PRO A 87 -7.58 17.92 -10.26
N ASP A 88 -6.42 17.31 -10.55
CA ASP A 88 -6.23 15.87 -10.49
C ASP A 88 -5.03 15.52 -9.61
N GLU A 89 -5.31 14.90 -8.46
CA GLU A 89 -4.29 14.43 -7.52
C GLU A 89 -3.39 13.35 -8.15
N HIS A 90 -3.92 12.52 -9.03
CA HIS A 90 -3.13 11.50 -9.72
C HIS A 90 -2.11 12.13 -10.67
N ARG A 91 -2.44 13.29 -11.23
CA ARG A 91 -1.52 14.04 -12.09
C ARG A 91 -0.41 14.73 -11.30
N CYS A 92 -0.75 15.43 -10.22
CA CYS A 92 0.17 16.35 -9.54
C CYS A 92 0.80 15.77 -8.26
N GLY A 93 0.15 14.84 -7.59
CA GLY A 93 0.51 14.41 -6.25
C GLY A 93 1.92 13.82 -6.13
N LEU A 94 2.33 12.95 -7.08
CA LEU A 94 3.69 12.39 -7.06
C LEU A 94 4.76 13.48 -7.20
N ALA A 95 4.55 14.44 -8.10
CA ALA A 95 5.48 15.56 -8.30
C ALA A 95 5.56 16.46 -7.05
N LEU A 96 4.42 16.72 -6.39
CA LEU A 96 4.37 17.48 -5.14
C LEU A 96 5.11 16.76 -4.01
N SER A 97 4.91 15.45 -3.86
CA SER A 97 5.62 14.66 -2.84
C SER A 97 7.13 14.56 -3.12
N VAL A 98 7.56 14.47 -4.38
CA VAL A 98 8.98 14.58 -4.75
C VAL A 98 9.56 15.95 -4.35
N LEU A 99 8.84 17.05 -4.61
CA LEU A 99 9.26 18.39 -4.16
C LEU A 99 9.34 18.48 -2.63
N GLY A 100 8.41 17.82 -1.91
CA GLY A 100 8.43 17.74 -0.45
C GLY A 100 9.72 17.10 0.06
N HIS A 101 10.11 15.95 -0.46
CA HIS A 101 11.36 15.31 -0.09
C HIS A 101 12.59 16.14 -0.46
N LEU A 102 12.60 16.78 -1.63
CA LEU A 102 13.69 17.68 -2.05
C LEU A 102 13.80 18.90 -1.13
N ALA A 103 12.68 19.46 -0.69
CA ALA A 103 12.67 20.53 0.32
C ALA A 103 13.24 20.05 1.66
N GLY A 104 12.93 18.81 2.08
CA GLY A 104 13.51 18.15 3.25
C GLY A 104 15.03 17.96 3.14
N TYR A 105 15.55 17.76 1.94
CA TYR A 105 17.00 17.77 1.64
C TYR A 105 17.63 19.17 1.54
N GLY A 106 16.87 20.24 1.86
CA GLY A 106 17.36 21.60 1.89
C GLY A 106 17.33 22.32 0.53
N ARG A 107 16.66 21.75 -0.49
CA ARG A 107 16.50 22.43 -1.78
C ARG A 107 15.49 23.58 -1.67
N GLY A 108 16.00 24.80 -1.55
CA GLY A 108 15.17 26.00 -1.42
C GLY A 108 14.34 26.33 -2.68
N ASP A 109 14.73 25.85 -3.86
CA ASP A 109 13.94 25.94 -5.10
C ASP A 109 12.68 25.08 -5.03
N ALA A 110 12.77 23.84 -4.52
CA ALA A 110 11.63 22.97 -4.30
C ALA A 110 10.64 23.56 -3.28
N LEU A 111 11.15 24.09 -2.17
CA LEU A 111 10.32 24.75 -1.15
C LEU A 111 9.57 25.98 -1.72
N ARG A 112 10.23 26.79 -2.57
CA ARG A 112 9.57 27.93 -3.24
C ARG A 112 8.48 27.48 -4.21
N LEU A 113 8.70 26.39 -4.96
CA LEU A 113 7.69 25.84 -5.87
C LEU A 113 6.46 25.33 -5.09
N LEU A 114 6.67 24.60 -3.99
CA LEU A 114 5.58 24.14 -3.12
C LEU A 114 4.76 25.31 -2.57
N ARG A 115 5.41 26.34 -2.03
CA ARG A 115 4.71 27.54 -1.51
C ARG A 115 3.89 28.22 -2.61
N ARG A 116 4.46 28.38 -3.81
CA ARG A 116 3.75 28.97 -4.94
C ARG A 116 2.56 28.11 -5.38
N TYR A 117 2.74 26.79 -5.43
CA TYR A 117 1.66 25.88 -5.82
C TYR A 117 0.55 25.83 -4.76
N ALA A 118 0.86 25.79 -3.47
CA ALA A 118 -0.14 25.88 -2.41
C ALA A 118 -0.98 27.15 -2.51
N ALA A 119 -0.38 28.28 -2.91
CA ALA A 119 -1.11 29.55 -3.11
C ALA A 119 -1.99 29.54 -4.36
N THR A 120 -1.59 28.91 -5.48
CA THR A 120 -2.21 29.10 -6.80
C THR A 120 -2.63 27.81 -7.52
N GLY A 121 -2.17 26.63 -7.12
CA GLY A 121 -2.45 25.35 -7.79
C GLY A 121 -3.82 24.76 -7.47
N GLY A 122 -4.26 23.80 -8.26
CA GLY A 122 -5.56 23.14 -8.12
C GLY A 122 -5.61 22.18 -6.93
N THR A 123 -4.60 21.31 -6.77
CA THR A 123 -4.43 20.36 -5.65
C THR A 123 -3.58 20.96 -4.51
N TRP A 124 -3.92 22.17 -4.10
CA TRP A 124 -3.15 22.96 -3.14
C TRP A 124 -3.07 22.31 -1.75
N GLU A 125 -4.07 21.53 -1.33
CA GLU A 125 -4.13 20.80 -0.06
C GLU A 125 -2.92 19.90 0.07
N TRP A 126 -2.59 19.15 -0.98
CA TRP A 126 -1.42 18.28 -0.99
C TRP A 126 -0.11 19.03 -0.77
N ALA A 127 0.06 20.16 -1.50
CA ALA A 127 1.24 21.00 -1.32
C ALA A 127 1.31 21.60 0.09
N LEU A 128 0.16 21.92 0.69
CA LEU A 128 0.10 22.40 2.06
C LEU A 128 0.51 21.32 3.08
N ASP A 129 0.07 20.08 2.91
CA ASP A 129 0.48 18.96 3.75
C ASP A 129 1.99 18.70 3.65
N GLU A 130 2.58 18.76 2.45
CA GLU A 130 4.03 18.67 2.27
C GLU A 130 4.79 19.82 2.97
N LEU A 131 4.28 21.04 2.90
CA LEU A 131 4.84 22.21 3.59
C LEU A 131 4.67 22.12 5.10
N ALA A 132 3.56 21.59 5.59
CA ALA A 132 3.30 21.47 7.01
C ALA A 132 4.38 20.70 7.76
N VAL A 133 4.98 19.70 7.13
CA VAL A 133 6.04 18.88 7.69
C VAL A 133 7.42 19.51 7.53
N ARG A 134 7.66 20.25 6.43
CA ARG A 134 9.01 20.61 5.97
C ARG A 134 9.33 22.10 6.03
N ASP A 135 8.29 22.95 6.10
CA ASP A 135 8.48 24.40 6.14
C ASP A 135 8.60 24.92 7.58
N ASP A 136 9.25 26.06 7.73
CA ASP A 136 9.34 26.75 9.01
C ASP A 136 8.04 27.52 9.34
N GLU A 137 7.89 27.90 10.59
CA GLU A 137 6.72 28.64 11.06
C GLU A 137 6.53 29.97 10.34
N GLN A 138 7.61 30.65 9.99
CA GLN A 138 7.56 31.93 9.30
C GLN A 138 7.02 31.76 7.88
N GLY A 139 7.46 30.73 7.15
CA GLY A 139 6.98 30.41 5.82
C GLY A 139 5.49 30.03 5.82
N LEU A 140 5.07 29.17 6.75
CA LEU A 140 3.68 28.78 6.90
C LEU A 140 2.78 29.96 7.27
N ARG A 141 3.18 30.82 8.22
CA ARG A 141 2.42 32.05 8.55
C ARG A 141 2.35 33.01 7.36
N GLY A 142 3.42 33.11 6.56
CA GLY A 142 3.45 33.95 5.37
C GLY A 142 2.52 33.48 4.26
N LEU A 143 2.25 32.17 4.18
CA LEU A 143 1.36 31.56 3.19
C LEU A 143 -0.14 31.79 3.53
N GLY A 144 -0.47 31.92 4.80
CA GLY A 144 -1.84 31.99 5.29
C GLY A 144 -2.74 33.00 4.55
N PRO A 145 -2.36 34.27 4.37
CA PRO A 145 -3.21 35.23 3.66
C PRO A 145 -3.58 34.82 2.23
N ALA A 146 -2.63 34.29 1.46
CA ALA A 146 -2.87 33.85 0.08
C ALA A 146 -3.78 32.61 0.03
N LEU A 147 -3.59 31.67 0.94
CA LEU A 147 -4.37 30.44 0.98
C LEU A 147 -5.78 30.69 1.53
N LEU A 148 -5.93 31.47 2.58
CA LEU A 148 -7.23 31.78 3.18
C LEU A 148 -8.10 32.69 2.27
N ALA A 149 -7.50 33.41 1.33
CA ALA A 149 -8.22 34.15 0.30
C ALA A 149 -9.00 33.24 -0.68
N ARG A 150 -8.72 31.94 -0.71
CA ARG A 150 -9.50 30.94 -1.48
C ARG A 150 -10.91 30.74 -0.93
N PHE A 151 -11.14 31.05 0.35
CA PHE A 151 -12.39 30.87 1.05
C PHE A 151 -13.08 32.24 1.24
N PRO A 152 -14.09 32.61 0.40
CA PRO A 152 -14.81 33.87 0.54
C PRO A 152 -15.38 34.06 1.95
N GLU A 153 -15.54 35.32 2.38
CA GLU A 153 -16.17 35.66 3.67
C GLU A 153 -17.70 35.55 3.58
N THR A 154 -18.19 34.33 3.24
CA THR A 154 -19.58 33.96 3.12
C THR A 154 -19.84 32.68 3.90
N ALA A 155 -21.12 32.34 4.13
CA ALA A 155 -21.48 31.09 4.80
C ALA A 155 -20.99 29.84 4.04
N GLU A 156 -21.03 29.88 2.70
CA GLU A 156 -20.48 28.83 1.84
C GLU A 156 -18.98 28.72 2.00
N GLY A 157 -18.24 29.84 1.92
CA GLY A 157 -16.80 29.86 2.12
C GLY A 157 -16.35 29.42 3.51
N ASP A 158 -17.15 29.68 4.56
CA ASP A 158 -16.90 29.14 5.91
C ASP A 158 -17.10 27.60 5.95
N THR A 159 -18.09 27.09 5.21
CA THR A 159 -18.32 25.64 5.10
C THR A 159 -17.19 24.96 4.34
N GLU A 160 -16.69 25.55 3.25
CA GLU A 160 -15.55 25.07 2.50
C GLU A 160 -14.25 25.10 3.34
N LEU A 161 -14.04 26.18 4.11
CA LEU A 161 -12.92 26.27 5.05
C LEU A 161 -13.00 25.16 6.12
N ALA A 162 -14.17 24.91 6.69
CA ALA A 162 -14.35 23.84 7.66
C ALA A 162 -14.13 22.45 7.05
N ALA A 163 -14.51 22.24 5.78
CA ALA A 163 -14.24 21.03 5.04
C ALA A 163 -12.72 20.84 4.83
N ALA A 164 -12.01 21.86 4.36
CA ALA A 164 -10.57 21.82 4.15
C ALA A 164 -9.80 21.53 5.46
N VAL A 165 -10.18 22.17 6.57
CA VAL A 165 -9.61 21.89 7.89
C VAL A 165 -9.88 20.45 8.35
N ARG A 166 -11.05 19.89 8.02
CA ARG A 166 -11.43 18.51 8.36
C ARG A 166 -10.63 17.47 7.59
N GLU A 167 -10.37 17.75 6.33
CA GLU A 167 -9.69 16.84 5.39
C GLU A 167 -8.16 16.95 5.47
N ALA A 168 -7.64 18.02 6.09
CA ALA A 168 -6.21 18.23 6.27
C ALA A 168 -5.55 17.04 6.98
N TYR A 169 -4.50 16.50 6.36
CA TYR A 169 -3.68 15.46 6.96
C TYR A 169 -2.86 16.02 8.12
N GLU A 170 -2.26 17.22 7.94
CA GLU A 170 -1.44 17.90 8.93
C GLU A 170 -2.13 19.16 9.48
N PRO A 171 -2.47 19.22 10.77
CA PRO A 171 -3.20 20.35 11.35
C PRO A 171 -2.32 21.59 11.62
N ARG A 172 -0.98 21.46 11.56
CA ARG A 172 -0.04 22.51 11.97
C ARG A 172 -0.26 23.86 11.29
N PRO A 173 -0.45 23.98 9.96
CA PRO A 173 -0.69 25.27 9.33
C PRO A 173 -1.95 25.96 9.87
N TRP A 174 -3.03 25.23 10.00
CA TRP A 174 -4.31 25.74 10.50
C TRP A 174 -4.23 26.24 11.93
N GLN A 175 -3.48 25.54 12.79
CA GLN A 175 -3.23 25.97 14.16
C GLN A 175 -2.45 27.28 14.20
N LEU A 176 -1.38 27.41 13.40
CA LEU A 176 -0.59 28.63 13.28
C LEU A 176 -1.41 29.83 12.80
N TRP A 177 -2.34 29.63 11.87
CA TRP A 177 -3.22 30.68 11.36
C TRP A 177 -4.34 31.03 12.34
N ALA A 178 -4.83 30.10 13.13
CA ALA A 178 -5.78 30.35 14.20
C ALA A 178 -5.21 31.25 15.32
N GLU A 179 -3.89 31.25 15.47
CA GLU A 179 -3.14 32.06 16.46
C GLU A 179 -2.59 33.38 15.89
N ASP A 180 -2.79 33.65 14.59
CA ASP A 180 -2.19 34.86 13.97
C ASP A 180 -2.85 36.14 14.47
N SER A 181 -2.16 36.82 15.38
CA SER A 181 -2.63 38.10 15.96
C SER A 181 -2.61 39.28 14.95
N ARG A 182 -1.90 39.16 13.81
CA ARG A 182 -1.85 40.18 12.78
C ARG A 182 -3.13 40.25 11.98
N HIS A 183 -3.86 39.15 11.88
CA HIS A 183 -5.10 39.01 11.12
C HIS A 183 -6.21 38.40 11.99
N PRO A 184 -6.72 39.14 13.02
CA PRO A 184 -7.58 38.57 14.06
C PRO A 184 -8.93 38.06 13.54
N ALA A 185 -9.51 38.69 12.50
CA ALA A 185 -10.77 38.25 11.88
C ALA A 185 -10.60 36.88 11.19
N THR A 186 -9.54 36.73 10.38
CA THR A 186 -9.20 35.48 9.70
C THR A 186 -8.86 34.39 10.70
N ALA A 187 -8.08 34.70 11.75
CA ALA A 187 -7.76 33.76 12.83
C ALA A 187 -9.02 33.28 13.57
N ALA A 188 -10.02 34.14 13.75
CA ALA A 188 -11.29 33.74 14.37
C ALA A 188 -12.09 32.76 13.48
N ARG A 189 -12.08 32.96 12.15
CA ARG A 189 -12.71 32.02 11.20
C ARG A 189 -12.06 30.64 11.26
N VAL A 190 -10.71 30.57 11.24
CA VAL A 190 -9.97 29.30 11.31
C VAL A 190 -10.22 28.60 12.65
N ARG A 191 -10.25 29.33 13.78
CA ARG A 191 -10.60 28.75 15.09
C ARG A 191 -11.99 28.14 15.10
N LYS A 192 -12.99 28.83 14.56
CA LYS A 192 -14.34 28.31 14.42
C LYS A 192 -14.37 27.00 13.62
N ALA A 193 -13.66 26.95 12.49
CA ALA A 193 -13.58 25.73 11.67
C ALA A 193 -12.92 24.55 12.44
N LEU A 194 -11.86 24.81 13.21
CA LEU A 194 -11.20 23.80 14.07
C LEU A 194 -12.13 23.26 15.17
N GLU A 195 -12.93 24.14 15.79
CA GLU A 195 -13.92 23.77 16.81
C GLU A 195 -15.02 22.86 16.21
N GLU A 196 -15.56 23.19 15.03
CA GLU A 196 -16.55 22.40 14.33
C GLU A 196 -16.03 21.00 13.97
N VAL A 197 -14.81 20.88 13.49
CA VAL A 197 -14.18 19.58 13.18
C VAL A 197 -14.00 18.71 14.42
N SER A 198 -13.63 19.29 15.55
CA SER A 198 -13.49 18.58 16.82
C SER A 198 -14.83 18.02 17.30
N PHE A 199 -15.91 18.77 17.14
CA PHE A 199 -17.27 18.36 17.50
C PHE A 199 -17.78 17.21 16.62
N ASP A 200 -17.60 17.27 15.30
CA ASP A 200 -18.00 16.23 14.35
C ASP A 200 -17.26 14.90 14.60
N ARG A 201 -15.98 14.95 14.95
CA ARG A 201 -15.19 13.79 15.31
C ARG A 201 -15.72 13.08 16.54
N TRP A 202 -16.10 13.86 17.55
CA TRP A 202 -16.71 13.35 18.78
C TRP A 202 -18.07 12.70 18.53
N GLN A 203 -18.95 13.33 17.72
CA GLN A 203 -20.25 12.76 17.36
C GLN A 203 -20.16 11.45 16.59
N ARG A 204 -19.16 11.31 15.67
CA ARG A 204 -18.96 10.06 14.93
C ARG A 204 -18.54 8.90 15.82
N GLN A 205 -17.80 9.16 16.89
CA GLN A 205 -17.43 8.12 17.87
C GLN A 205 -18.63 7.61 18.68
N LEU A 206 -19.70 8.37 18.81
CA LEU A 206 -20.89 8.00 19.55
C LEU A 206 -21.97 7.25 18.72
N ARG A 207 -21.80 7.14 17.40
CA ARG A 207 -22.74 6.37 16.58
C ARG A 207 -22.46 4.88 16.71
N PRO A 208 -23.40 4.08 17.30
CA PRO A 208 -23.23 2.64 17.35
C PRO A 208 -23.20 2.07 15.93
N THR A 209 -22.09 1.46 15.55
CA THR A 209 -21.92 0.69 14.31
C THR A 209 -22.05 -0.80 14.65
N GLY A 210 -23.26 -1.31 14.65
CA GLY A 210 -23.46 -2.73 14.90
C GLY A 210 -24.93 -3.13 14.94
N PRO A 211 -25.22 -4.44 14.95
CA PRO A 211 -26.58 -4.94 15.03
C PRO A 211 -27.23 -4.51 16.34
N THR A 212 -28.50 -4.11 16.27
CA THR A 212 -29.31 -3.82 17.45
C THR A 212 -29.61 -5.10 18.22
N PRO A 213 -29.72 -5.07 19.56
CA PRO A 213 -30.10 -6.23 20.35
C PRO A 213 -31.43 -6.81 19.87
N GLY A 214 -31.48 -8.17 19.70
CA GLY A 214 -32.68 -8.89 19.28
C GLY A 214 -32.71 -9.30 17.80
N TRP A 215 -31.67 -9.10 17.04
CA TRP A 215 -31.60 -9.63 15.67
C TRP A 215 -31.50 -11.17 15.69
N SER A 216 -32.27 -11.84 14.81
CA SER A 216 -32.16 -13.26 14.54
C SER A 216 -31.16 -13.53 13.40
N VAL A 217 -30.74 -14.78 13.24
CA VAL A 217 -29.92 -15.22 12.10
C VAL A 217 -30.56 -14.81 10.79
N ARG A 218 -31.86 -15.06 10.63
CA ARG A 218 -32.64 -14.67 9.43
C ARG A 218 -32.55 -13.18 9.15
N ALA A 219 -32.76 -12.34 10.15
CA ALA A 219 -32.71 -10.88 9.98
C ALA A 219 -31.31 -10.40 9.54
N VAL A 220 -30.24 -11.03 10.02
CA VAL A 220 -28.86 -10.72 9.59
C VAL A 220 -28.63 -11.13 8.14
N LEU A 221 -29.10 -12.30 7.73
CA LEU A 221 -28.96 -12.81 6.36
C LEU A 221 -29.76 -11.94 5.35
N GLU A 222 -31.00 -11.56 5.71
CA GLU A 222 -31.82 -10.64 4.92
C GLU A 222 -31.15 -9.25 4.79
N TRP A 223 -30.59 -8.71 5.88
CA TRP A 223 -29.85 -7.45 5.86
C TRP A 223 -28.61 -7.49 4.96
N ALA A 224 -27.92 -8.64 4.90
CA ALA A 224 -26.77 -8.81 4.00
C ALA A 224 -27.22 -8.72 2.53
N ASP A 225 -28.33 -9.33 2.19
CA ASP A 225 -28.88 -9.35 0.82
C ASP A 225 -29.44 -8.00 0.40
N GLU A 226 -30.18 -7.31 1.28
CA GLU A 226 -30.66 -5.94 1.04
C GLU A 226 -29.51 -4.98 0.72
N GLY A 227 -28.36 -5.13 1.37
CA GLY A 227 -27.18 -4.32 1.11
C GLY A 227 -26.66 -4.45 -0.31
N LEU A 228 -26.69 -5.65 -0.86
CA LEU A 228 -26.25 -5.92 -2.24
C LEU A 228 -27.18 -5.24 -3.28
N THR A 229 -28.48 -5.16 -2.97
CA THR A 229 -29.49 -4.56 -3.86
C THR A 229 -29.44 -3.03 -3.86
N GLN A 230 -29.22 -2.41 -2.70
CA GLN A 230 -29.24 -0.95 -2.52
C GLN A 230 -27.91 -0.28 -2.83
N TYR A 231 -26.79 -0.93 -2.50
CA TYR A 231 -25.44 -0.40 -2.65
C TYR A 231 -24.49 -1.53 -3.13
N PRO A 232 -24.42 -1.82 -4.44
CA PRO A 232 -23.61 -2.91 -4.96
C PRO A 232 -22.11 -2.82 -4.62
N ALA A 233 -21.59 -1.61 -4.36
CA ALA A 233 -20.22 -1.40 -3.95
C ALA A 233 -19.95 -1.62 -2.44
N ALA A 234 -21.01 -1.70 -1.62
CA ALA A 234 -20.90 -1.87 -0.17
C ALA A 234 -21.31 -3.29 0.23
N TYR A 235 -20.41 -4.25 -0.03
CA TYR A 235 -20.64 -5.64 0.38
C TYR A 235 -20.78 -5.75 1.91
N ARG A 236 -21.89 -6.33 2.35
CA ARG A 236 -22.21 -6.54 3.78
C ARG A 236 -21.92 -7.96 4.27
N ASP A 237 -21.37 -8.84 3.43
CA ASP A 237 -21.10 -10.25 3.77
C ASP A 237 -20.16 -10.39 4.96
N GLN A 238 -19.07 -9.64 5.03
CA GLN A 238 -18.14 -9.65 6.17
C GLN A 238 -18.74 -9.06 7.45
N PRO A 239 -19.39 -7.86 7.44
CA PRO A 239 -20.15 -7.36 8.59
C PRO A 239 -21.24 -8.33 9.05
N ALA A 240 -21.98 -8.95 8.12
CA ALA A 240 -23.01 -9.92 8.44
C ALA A 240 -22.44 -11.17 9.12
N ALA A 241 -21.31 -11.72 8.64
CA ALA A 241 -20.64 -12.85 9.28
C ALA A 241 -20.24 -12.53 10.74
N ARG A 242 -19.76 -11.30 11.01
CA ARG A 242 -19.48 -10.85 12.38
C ARG A 242 -20.75 -10.72 13.24
N CYS A 243 -21.85 -10.26 12.65
CA CYS A 243 -23.14 -10.21 13.34
C CYS A 243 -23.64 -11.63 13.67
N LEU A 244 -23.54 -12.56 12.72
CA LEU A 244 -23.88 -13.98 12.96
C LEU A 244 -23.07 -14.57 14.12
N ALA A 245 -21.80 -14.20 14.26
CA ALA A 245 -20.99 -14.67 15.40
C ALA A 245 -21.53 -14.23 16.76
N ALA A 246 -22.29 -13.13 16.81
CA ALA A 246 -22.88 -12.60 18.04
C ALA A 246 -24.29 -13.15 18.32
N VAL A 247 -25.06 -13.53 17.29
CA VAL A 247 -26.49 -13.88 17.43
C VAL A 247 -26.78 -15.36 17.22
N ALA A 248 -25.93 -16.10 16.45
CA ALA A 248 -26.22 -17.49 16.10
C ALA A 248 -25.91 -18.46 17.23
N GLY A 249 -26.92 -19.26 17.61
CA GLY A 249 -26.82 -20.40 18.52
C GLY A 249 -26.58 -21.73 17.78
N PRO A 250 -26.38 -22.83 18.54
CA PRO A 250 -26.25 -24.17 17.95
C PRO A 250 -27.53 -24.63 17.19
N GLU A 251 -28.67 -24.12 17.61
CA GLU A 251 -29.99 -24.42 17.01
C GLU A 251 -30.14 -23.80 15.62
N ASP A 252 -29.40 -22.74 15.30
CA ASP A 252 -29.48 -22.04 14.02
C ASP A 252 -28.62 -22.70 12.92
N LEU A 253 -27.84 -23.73 13.25
CA LEU A 253 -26.94 -24.42 12.31
C LEU A 253 -27.67 -24.91 11.04
N PRO A 254 -28.87 -25.52 11.11
CA PRO A 254 -29.59 -25.92 9.89
C PRO A 254 -29.95 -24.73 8.97
N GLU A 255 -30.32 -23.58 9.53
CA GLU A 255 -30.63 -22.37 8.77
C GLU A 255 -29.38 -21.80 8.11
N LEU A 256 -28.25 -21.76 8.82
CA LEU A 256 -26.96 -21.32 8.30
C LEU A 256 -26.45 -22.22 7.17
N VAL A 257 -26.56 -23.54 7.31
CA VAL A 257 -26.19 -24.52 6.27
C VAL A 257 -27.07 -24.33 5.04
N ALA A 258 -28.39 -24.20 5.21
CA ALA A 258 -29.32 -23.95 4.11
C ALA A 258 -29.00 -22.62 3.39
N ALA A 259 -28.70 -21.56 4.14
CA ALA A 259 -28.29 -20.27 3.58
C ALA A 259 -26.97 -20.38 2.81
N ALA A 260 -26.00 -21.16 3.30
CA ALA A 260 -24.72 -21.37 2.62
C ALA A 260 -24.85 -22.22 1.34
N GLN A 261 -25.85 -23.10 1.25
CA GLN A 261 -26.11 -23.92 0.06
C GLN A 261 -26.84 -23.16 -1.03
N ASP A 262 -28.02 -22.63 -0.71
CA ASP A 262 -29.00 -22.15 -1.67
C ASP A 262 -29.47 -20.72 -1.42
N GLY A 263 -28.90 -20.01 -0.44
CA GLY A 263 -29.28 -18.65 -0.10
C GLY A 263 -28.91 -17.62 -1.19
N PRO A 264 -29.46 -16.40 -1.11
CA PRO A 264 -29.03 -15.27 -1.92
C PRO A 264 -27.53 -15.01 -1.77
N ALA A 265 -26.89 -14.41 -2.77
CA ALA A 265 -25.42 -14.35 -2.87
C ALA A 265 -24.72 -13.78 -1.62
N ALA A 266 -25.23 -12.67 -1.06
CA ALA A 266 -24.62 -12.06 0.12
C ALA A 266 -24.91 -12.85 1.41
N ALA A 267 -26.11 -13.41 1.56
CA ALA A 267 -26.46 -14.30 2.66
C ALA A 267 -25.61 -15.60 2.63
N ARG A 268 -25.45 -16.18 1.44
CA ARG A 268 -24.60 -17.36 1.20
C ARG A 268 -23.16 -17.09 1.59
N ALA A 269 -22.59 -15.94 1.14
CA ALA A 269 -21.25 -15.53 1.47
C ALA A 269 -21.07 -15.31 2.99
N ALA A 270 -22.01 -14.66 3.67
CA ALA A 270 -21.98 -14.43 5.12
C ALA A 270 -22.06 -15.73 5.90
N ALA A 271 -22.95 -16.66 5.53
CA ALA A 271 -23.11 -17.96 6.17
C ALA A 271 -21.86 -18.82 6.02
N LEU A 272 -21.25 -18.88 4.81
CA LEU A 272 -19.98 -19.60 4.57
C LEU A 272 -18.86 -19.06 5.46
N ARG A 273 -18.70 -17.72 5.55
CA ARG A 273 -17.70 -17.09 6.42
C ARG A 273 -17.91 -17.45 7.88
N HIS A 274 -19.14 -17.37 8.35
CA HIS A 274 -19.48 -17.71 9.74
C HIS A 274 -19.19 -19.18 10.08
N LEU A 275 -19.62 -20.13 9.23
CA LEU A 275 -19.39 -21.55 9.44
C LEU A 275 -17.89 -21.91 9.44
N ALA A 276 -17.14 -21.31 8.51
CA ALA A 276 -15.68 -21.50 8.45
C ALA A 276 -14.97 -20.93 9.68
N ASP A 277 -15.36 -19.73 10.15
CA ASP A 277 -14.77 -19.12 11.35
C ASP A 277 -15.06 -19.97 12.61
N ARG A 278 -16.20 -20.66 12.65
CA ARG A 278 -16.51 -21.66 13.70
C ARG A 278 -15.79 -23.00 13.51
N GLN A 279 -15.04 -23.18 12.44
CA GLN A 279 -14.36 -24.44 12.09
C GLN A 279 -15.35 -25.62 11.95
N ASP A 280 -16.57 -25.34 11.48
CA ASP A 280 -17.59 -26.38 11.30
C ASP A 280 -17.14 -27.36 10.20
N PRO A 281 -17.16 -28.68 10.44
CA PRO A 281 -16.73 -29.66 9.43
C PRO A 281 -17.54 -29.60 8.14
N GLN A 282 -18.85 -29.27 8.21
CA GLN A 282 -19.71 -29.16 7.03
C GLN A 282 -19.31 -27.95 6.14
N ALA A 283 -18.60 -26.96 6.69
CA ALA A 283 -18.12 -25.80 5.92
C ALA A 283 -17.20 -26.22 4.77
N LEU A 284 -16.44 -27.30 4.90
CA LEU A 284 -15.52 -27.74 3.84
C LEU A 284 -16.25 -28.18 2.56
N ASP A 285 -17.30 -28.98 2.70
CA ASP A 285 -18.11 -29.43 1.56
C ASP A 285 -18.90 -28.26 0.92
N LEU A 286 -19.40 -27.35 1.77
CA LEU A 286 -20.07 -26.10 1.33
C LEU A 286 -19.10 -25.17 0.58
N ILE A 287 -17.88 -25.03 1.06
CA ILE A 287 -16.82 -24.27 0.40
C ILE A 287 -16.47 -24.86 -0.96
N GLU A 288 -16.31 -26.18 -1.05
CA GLU A 288 -16.01 -26.85 -2.32
C GLU A 288 -17.13 -26.62 -3.35
N ALA A 289 -18.39 -26.74 -2.95
CA ALA A 289 -19.53 -26.46 -3.80
C ALA A 289 -19.63 -24.97 -4.19
N ALA A 290 -19.33 -24.06 -3.26
CA ALA A 290 -19.39 -22.63 -3.47
C ALA A 290 -18.25 -22.12 -4.36
N ALA A 291 -17.08 -22.75 -4.33
CA ALA A 291 -15.95 -22.42 -5.21
C ALA A 291 -16.27 -22.65 -6.70
N ALA A 292 -17.25 -23.50 -7.03
CA ALA A 292 -17.75 -23.73 -8.38
C ALA A 292 -18.97 -22.83 -8.75
N SER A 293 -19.33 -21.85 -7.92
CA SER A 293 -20.46 -20.96 -8.15
C SER A 293 -20.19 -20.02 -9.35
N PRO A 294 -21.22 -19.65 -10.14
CA PRO A 294 -21.08 -18.61 -11.16
C PRO A 294 -21.07 -17.19 -10.58
N VAL A 295 -21.20 -17.03 -9.26
CA VAL A 295 -21.27 -15.72 -8.57
C VAL A 295 -19.96 -15.43 -7.89
N ASP A 296 -19.21 -14.45 -8.36
CA ASP A 296 -17.86 -14.07 -7.88
C ASP A 296 -17.81 -13.79 -6.36
N LEU A 297 -18.84 -13.13 -5.80
CA LEU A 297 -18.93 -12.86 -4.37
C LEU A 297 -18.89 -14.17 -3.55
N VAL A 298 -19.63 -15.19 -4.02
CA VAL A 298 -19.72 -16.49 -3.33
C VAL A 298 -18.41 -17.24 -3.46
N VAL A 299 -17.81 -17.27 -4.64
CA VAL A 299 -16.49 -17.88 -4.88
C VAL A 299 -15.44 -17.25 -3.99
N ARG A 300 -15.33 -15.93 -4.01
CA ARG A 300 -14.37 -15.20 -3.17
C ARG A 300 -14.59 -15.47 -1.68
N ALA A 301 -15.82 -15.41 -1.20
CA ALA A 301 -16.14 -15.71 0.19
C ALA A 301 -15.76 -17.15 0.59
N ALA A 302 -15.97 -18.12 -0.30
CA ALA A 302 -15.58 -19.51 -0.08
C ALA A 302 -14.07 -19.67 0.04
N LEU A 303 -13.30 -19.14 -0.91
CA LEU A 303 -11.84 -19.24 -0.96
C LEU A 303 -11.19 -18.55 0.24
N GLU A 304 -11.58 -17.31 0.55
CA GLU A 304 -11.08 -16.57 1.71
C GLU A 304 -11.46 -17.22 3.04
N SER A 305 -12.65 -17.85 3.11
CA SER A 305 -13.09 -18.58 4.30
C SER A 305 -12.26 -19.83 4.52
N PHE A 306 -11.98 -20.57 3.45
CA PHE A 306 -11.11 -21.74 3.49
C PHE A 306 -9.71 -21.40 3.99
N GLU A 307 -9.10 -20.37 3.46
CA GLU A 307 -7.76 -19.91 3.86
C GLU A 307 -7.65 -19.56 5.36
N ARG A 308 -8.75 -19.16 5.99
CA ARG A 308 -8.81 -18.88 7.45
C ARG A 308 -9.01 -20.09 8.33
N MET A 309 -9.54 -21.21 7.80
CA MET A 309 -9.76 -22.43 8.60
C MET A 309 -8.44 -22.98 9.16
N ARG A 310 -8.50 -23.57 10.35
CA ARG A 310 -7.33 -24.07 11.11
C ARG A 310 -7.44 -25.52 11.53
N SER A 311 -8.56 -26.19 11.24
CA SER A 311 -8.78 -27.58 11.63
C SER A 311 -7.84 -28.54 10.88
N SER A 312 -7.57 -29.72 11.46
CA SER A 312 -6.82 -30.78 10.80
C SER A 312 -7.48 -31.21 9.49
N ASP A 313 -8.82 -31.28 9.48
CA ASP A 313 -9.60 -31.68 8.32
C ASP A 313 -9.44 -30.66 7.17
N ALA A 314 -9.37 -29.36 7.50
CA ALA A 314 -9.08 -28.32 6.50
C ALA A 314 -7.66 -28.46 5.92
N MET A 315 -6.67 -28.83 6.74
CA MET A 315 -5.31 -29.08 6.27
C MET A 315 -5.23 -30.32 5.36
N ASP A 316 -5.96 -31.37 5.69
CA ASP A 316 -6.00 -32.58 4.87
C ASP A 316 -6.73 -32.33 3.54
N ARG A 317 -7.81 -31.54 3.56
CA ARG A 317 -8.46 -31.05 2.34
C ARG A 317 -7.52 -30.16 1.53
N ALA A 318 -6.75 -29.25 2.16
CA ALA A 318 -5.77 -28.43 1.47
C ALA A 318 -4.72 -29.26 0.72
N ARG A 319 -4.21 -30.33 1.33
CA ARG A 319 -3.30 -31.28 0.67
C ARG A 319 -3.92 -31.95 -0.54
N SER A 320 -5.18 -32.37 -0.45
CA SER A 320 -5.92 -32.95 -1.57
C SER A 320 -6.24 -31.94 -2.66
N TRP A 321 -6.79 -30.78 -2.28
CA TRP A 321 -7.22 -29.75 -3.24
C TRP A 321 -6.07 -29.02 -3.92
N SER A 322 -4.88 -28.96 -3.32
CA SER A 322 -3.71 -28.31 -3.94
C SER A 322 -3.27 -28.92 -5.26
N GLU A 323 -3.75 -30.14 -5.60
CA GLU A 323 -3.51 -30.81 -6.88
C GLU A 323 -4.47 -30.32 -8.01
N ARG A 324 -5.53 -29.58 -7.64
CA ARG A 324 -6.50 -29.02 -8.62
C ARG A 324 -5.89 -27.85 -9.37
N GLU A 325 -6.36 -27.65 -10.62
CA GLU A 325 -5.91 -26.56 -11.50
C GLU A 325 -6.77 -25.29 -11.42
N ASP A 326 -7.80 -25.28 -10.55
CA ASP A 326 -8.73 -24.18 -10.37
C ASP A 326 -8.33 -23.25 -9.19
N ALA A 327 -9.17 -22.22 -8.94
CA ALA A 327 -8.95 -21.25 -7.86
C ALA A 327 -8.92 -21.91 -6.46
N LEU A 328 -9.66 -23.01 -6.26
CA LEU A 328 -9.63 -23.74 -5.00
C LEU A 328 -8.26 -24.41 -4.78
N GLY A 329 -7.62 -24.92 -5.85
CA GLY A 329 -6.26 -25.46 -5.80
C GLY A 329 -5.21 -24.41 -5.42
N ILE A 330 -5.36 -23.17 -5.89
CA ILE A 330 -4.48 -22.05 -5.50
C ILE A 330 -4.73 -21.65 -4.04
N SER A 331 -5.99 -21.54 -3.61
CA SER A 331 -6.35 -21.25 -2.22
C SER A 331 -5.83 -22.33 -1.27
N ALA A 332 -5.90 -23.61 -1.66
CA ALA A 332 -5.33 -24.71 -0.90
C ALA A 332 -3.80 -24.61 -0.78
N ALA A 333 -3.10 -24.27 -1.88
CA ALA A 333 -1.65 -24.04 -1.84
C ALA A 333 -1.28 -22.84 -0.94
N ARG A 334 -2.10 -21.79 -0.91
CA ARG A 334 -1.93 -20.64 0.01
C ARG A 334 -2.10 -21.04 1.47
N MET A 335 -3.11 -21.86 1.79
CA MET A 335 -3.27 -22.39 3.15
C MET A 335 -2.03 -23.18 3.57
N LEU A 336 -1.50 -24.06 2.70
CA LEU A 336 -0.29 -24.81 2.96
C LEU A 336 0.95 -23.91 3.07
N ALA A 337 1.02 -22.83 2.28
CA ALA A 337 2.06 -21.83 2.39
C ALA A 337 2.09 -21.15 3.77
N CYS A 338 0.91 -20.87 4.35
CA CYS A 338 0.81 -20.27 5.68
C CYS A 338 1.11 -21.25 6.80
N ARG A 339 0.67 -22.52 6.70
CA ARG A 339 0.55 -23.42 7.85
C ARG A 339 1.14 -24.82 7.64
N GLY A 340 1.44 -25.20 6.41
CA GLY A 340 2.04 -26.47 6.05
C GLY A 340 3.44 -26.65 6.61
N GLY A 341 3.91 -27.88 6.62
CA GLY A 341 5.23 -28.31 7.03
C GLY A 341 6.12 -28.67 5.84
N ASP A 342 7.25 -29.33 6.15
CA ASP A 342 8.23 -29.75 5.14
C ASP A 342 7.64 -30.70 4.09
N GLU A 343 6.64 -31.50 4.47
CA GLU A 343 5.93 -32.40 3.56
C GLU A 343 5.09 -31.68 2.49
N ASP A 344 4.76 -30.41 2.72
CA ASP A 344 3.93 -29.59 1.83
C ASP A 344 4.74 -28.72 0.85
N THR A 345 6.08 -28.72 0.96
CA THR A 345 6.99 -27.89 0.14
C THR A 345 6.77 -28.06 -1.37
N GLY A 346 6.53 -29.30 -1.82
CA GLY A 346 6.24 -29.61 -3.23
C GLY A 346 4.95 -28.99 -3.72
N ARG A 347 3.90 -28.99 -2.89
CA ARG A 347 2.58 -28.42 -3.20
C ARG A 347 2.60 -26.91 -3.24
N VAL A 348 3.27 -26.29 -2.26
CA VAL A 348 3.47 -24.82 -2.23
C VAL A 348 4.25 -24.35 -3.46
N LEU A 349 5.33 -25.05 -3.83
CA LEU A 349 6.10 -24.72 -5.04
C LEU A 349 5.28 -24.89 -6.31
N ALA A 350 4.47 -25.94 -6.40
CA ALA A 350 3.59 -26.15 -7.56
C ALA A 350 2.54 -25.05 -7.68
N GLY A 351 1.90 -24.65 -6.56
CA GLY A 351 0.95 -23.53 -6.51
C GLY A 351 1.59 -22.22 -6.92
N LEU A 352 2.78 -21.90 -6.38
CA LEU A 352 3.55 -20.71 -6.74
C LEU A 352 3.85 -20.64 -8.24
N ARG A 353 4.35 -21.73 -8.82
CA ARG A 353 4.65 -21.78 -10.27
C ARG A 353 3.41 -21.65 -11.12
N ARG A 354 2.33 -22.32 -10.74
CA ARG A 354 1.05 -22.27 -11.47
C ARG A 354 0.51 -20.85 -11.50
N LEU A 355 0.43 -20.18 -10.34
CA LEU A 355 -0.10 -18.82 -10.25
C LEU A 355 0.73 -17.81 -11.07
N VAL A 356 2.06 -17.91 -11.04
CA VAL A 356 2.94 -17.06 -11.85
C VAL A 356 2.78 -17.37 -13.35
N GLN A 357 2.55 -18.63 -13.74
CA GLN A 357 2.37 -19.01 -15.13
C GLN A 357 1.01 -18.59 -15.70
N SER A 358 -0.07 -18.62 -14.88
CA SER A 358 -1.42 -18.25 -15.34
C SER A 358 -1.65 -16.74 -15.34
N ASP A 359 -1.24 -16.05 -14.26
CA ASP A 359 -1.67 -14.68 -13.97
C ASP A 359 -0.48 -13.69 -13.88
N GLY A 360 0.76 -14.19 -14.03
CA GLY A 360 1.97 -13.36 -14.07
C GLY A 360 2.57 -13.02 -12.71
N ALA A 361 3.54 -12.09 -12.73
CA ALA A 361 4.33 -11.72 -11.57
C ALA A 361 3.61 -10.77 -10.58
N ASP A 362 2.43 -10.27 -10.94
CA ASP A 362 1.60 -9.40 -10.08
C ASP A 362 0.24 -10.05 -9.74
N ALA A 363 0.17 -11.38 -9.83
CA ALA A 363 -1.03 -12.16 -9.55
C ALA A 363 -1.54 -11.90 -8.13
N GLU A 364 -2.86 -11.79 -7.97
CA GLU A 364 -3.50 -11.59 -6.67
C GLU A 364 -3.20 -12.77 -5.72
N GLY A 365 -2.76 -12.44 -4.51
CA GLY A 365 -2.42 -13.43 -3.47
C GLY A 365 -1.11 -14.18 -3.70
N LEU A 366 -0.28 -13.75 -4.65
CA LEU A 366 1.05 -14.31 -4.88
C LEU A 366 1.97 -14.12 -3.66
N ALA A 367 1.82 -13.03 -2.92
CA ALA A 367 2.60 -12.74 -1.71
C ALA A 367 2.58 -13.90 -0.71
N VAL A 368 1.40 -14.48 -0.45
CA VAL A 368 1.24 -15.59 0.49
C VAL A 368 2.07 -16.83 0.10
N LEU A 369 2.09 -17.14 -1.19
CA LEU A 369 2.88 -18.28 -1.70
C LEU A 369 4.38 -18.01 -1.66
N ILE A 370 4.79 -16.76 -1.92
CA ILE A 370 6.18 -16.31 -1.83
C ILE A 370 6.66 -16.39 -0.38
N GLU A 371 5.91 -15.82 0.57
CA GLU A 371 6.21 -15.87 2.00
C GLU A 371 6.29 -17.32 2.51
N GLY A 372 5.36 -18.17 2.07
CA GLY A 372 5.36 -19.60 2.38
C GLY A 372 6.60 -20.31 1.83
N ALA A 373 7.05 -19.97 0.61
CA ALA A 373 8.27 -20.52 0.02
C ALA A 373 9.51 -20.11 0.83
N GLY A 374 9.56 -18.85 1.32
CA GLY A 374 10.60 -18.37 2.21
C GLY A 374 10.57 -19.05 3.57
N ARG A 375 9.40 -19.11 4.22
CA ARG A 375 9.18 -19.75 5.52
C ARG A 375 9.61 -21.22 5.54
N LEU A 376 9.31 -21.94 4.47
CA LEU A 376 9.66 -23.36 4.30
C LEU A 376 11.04 -23.55 3.68
N ALA A 377 11.81 -22.47 3.47
CA ALA A 377 13.15 -22.46 2.88
C ALA A 377 13.25 -23.33 1.59
N ILE A 378 12.28 -23.18 0.68
CA ILE A 378 12.17 -23.98 -0.54
C ILE A 378 13.23 -23.54 -1.56
N GLY A 379 14.46 -24.04 -1.51
CA GLY A 379 15.55 -23.65 -2.40
C GLY A 379 15.22 -23.79 -3.91
N ARG A 380 14.35 -24.75 -4.27
CA ARG A 380 13.85 -24.94 -5.65
C ARG A 380 12.89 -23.82 -6.12
N ALA A 381 12.44 -22.93 -5.23
CA ALA A 381 11.64 -21.76 -5.56
C ALA A 381 12.50 -20.58 -6.06
N ALA A 382 13.79 -20.54 -5.79
CA ALA A 382 14.65 -19.42 -6.16
C ALA A 382 14.52 -18.94 -7.62
N PRO A 383 14.42 -19.79 -8.65
CA PRO A 383 14.24 -19.32 -10.03
C PRO A 383 12.93 -18.55 -10.26
N VAL A 384 11.81 -19.02 -9.73
CA VAL A 384 10.52 -18.33 -9.88
C VAL A 384 10.47 -17.07 -8.99
N LEU A 385 11.07 -17.08 -7.81
CA LEU A 385 11.18 -15.90 -6.94
C LEU A 385 12.02 -14.79 -7.60
N ARG A 386 13.14 -15.15 -8.27
CA ARG A 386 13.95 -14.21 -9.06
C ARG A 386 13.16 -13.61 -10.22
N HIS A 387 12.31 -14.40 -10.87
CA HIS A 387 11.43 -13.91 -11.94
C HIS A 387 10.43 -12.89 -11.37
N VAL A 388 9.72 -13.22 -10.29
CA VAL A 388 8.78 -12.29 -9.65
C VAL A 388 9.50 -11.02 -9.20
N TYR A 389 10.64 -11.12 -8.51
CA TYR A 389 11.44 -9.97 -8.09
C TYR A 389 11.75 -9.00 -9.23
N ARG A 390 12.04 -9.52 -10.44
CA ARG A 390 12.41 -8.71 -11.60
C ARG A 390 11.20 -8.11 -12.33
N GLU A 391 10.11 -8.84 -12.41
CA GLU A 391 8.98 -8.48 -13.29
C GLU A 391 7.86 -7.74 -12.56
N THR A 392 7.68 -7.98 -11.24
CA THR A 392 6.58 -7.35 -10.51
C THR A 392 6.66 -5.82 -10.54
N SER A 393 5.50 -5.20 -10.71
CA SER A 393 5.33 -3.75 -10.60
C SER A 393 5.20 -3.28 -9.16
N SER A 394 4.78 -4.16 -8.25
CA SER A 394 4.58 -3.86 -6.83
C SER A 394 5.90 -3.94 -6.04
N SER A 395 6.26 -2.82 -5.38
CA SER A 395 7.43 -2.78 -4.50
C SER A 395 7.26 -3.69 -3.28
N GLN A 396 6.05 -3.78 -2.74
CA GLN A 396 5.73 -4.64 -1.60
C GLN A 396 5.92 -6.12 -1.96
N LEU A 397 5.37 -6.55 -3.12
CA LEU A 397 5.54 -7.93 -3.59
C LEU A 397 7.01 -8.25 -3.89
N ARG A 398 7.76 -7.27 -4.41
CA ARG A 398 9.20 -7.40 -4.60
C ARG A 398 9.93 -7.56 -3.28
N GLY A 399 9.52 -6.83 -2.23
CA GLY A 399 10.03 -6.98 -0.86
C GLY A 399 9.81 -8.40 -0.32
N CYS A 400 8.59 -8.95 -0.47
CA CYS A 400 8.29 -10.34 -0.13
C CYS A 400 9.19 -11.33 -0.90
N ALA A 401 9.40 -11.10 -2.21
CA ALA A 401 10.27 -11.93 -3.03
C ALA A 401 11.74 -11.83 -2.59
N ALA A 402 12.23 -10.65 -2.24
CA ALA A 402 13.59 -10.44 -1.70
C ALA A 402 13.77 -11.20 -0.38
N GLN A 403 12.81 -11.12 0.53
CA GLN A 403 12.83 -11.83 1.80
C GLN A 403 12.84 -13.36 1.62
N ALA A 404 12.01 -13.88 0.71
CA ALA A 404 12.00 -15.30 0.37
C ALA A 404 13.32 -15.73 -0.30
N LEU A 405 13.91 -14.90 -1.17
CA LEU A 405 15.22 -15.16 -1.78
C LEU A 405 16.33 -15.20 -0.73
N ALA A 406 16.28 -14.33 0.28
CA ALA A 406 17.27 -14.36 1.37
C ALA A 406 17.29 -15.72 2.10
N ALA A 407 16.15 -16.40 2.19
CA ALA A 407 16.03 -17.73 2.80
C ALA A 407 16.32 -18.91 1.84
N THR A 408 16.18 -18.70 0.52
CA THR A 408 16.16 -19.79 -0.46
C THR A 408 17.30 -19.75 -1.47
N ASP A 409 17.98 -18.59 -1.63
CA ASP A 409 19.05 -18.38 -2.61
C ASP A 409 20.38 -18.12 -1.92
N PRO A 410 21.33 -19.05 -1.95
CA PRO A 410 22.66 -18.85 -1.35
C PRO A 410 23.44 -17.65 -1.95
N GLY A 411 23.11 -17.24 -3.18
CA GLY A 411 23.73 -16.09 -3.84
C GLY A 411 23.12 -14.74 -3.49
N PHE A 412 22.06 -14.70 -2.66
CA PHE A 412 21.31 -13.48 -2.38
C PHE A 412 22.18 -12.35 -1.82
N ALA A 413 23.00 -12.64 -0.83
CA ALA A 413 23.83 -11.64 -0.13
C ALA A 413 24.82 -10.90 -1.06
N ALA A 414 25.39 -11.60 -2.04
CA ALA A 414 26.36 -11.03 -3.00
C ALA A 414 25.73 -10.51 -4.29
N GLY A 415 24.44 -10.79 -4.51
CA GLY A 415 23.68 -10.41 -5.70
C GLY A 415 22.53 -9.46 -5.37
N PHE A 416 21.32 -9.98 -5.26
CA PHE A 416 20.11 -9.17 -5.07
C PHE A 416 20.15 -8.24 -3.84
N ALA A 417 20.73 -8.68 -2.72
CA ALA A 417 20.83 -7.83 -1.53
C ALA A 417 21.65 -6.55 -1.79
N VAL A 418 22.63 -6.60 -2.70
CA VAL A 418 23.41 -5.40 -3.05
C VAL A 418 22.53 -4.37 -3.74
N GLU A 419 21.77 -4.76 -4.75
CA GLU A 419 20.88 -3.84 -5.46
C GLU A 419 19.69 -3.38 -4.58
N CYS A 420 19.18 -4.21 -3.69
CA CYS A 420 18.11 -3.88 -2.74
C CYS A 420 18.43 -2.67 -1.83
N LEU A 421 19.70 -2.32 -1.63
CA LEU A 421 20.09 -1.11 -0.86
C LEU A 421 19.62 0.21 -1.50
N TRP A 422 19.24 0.20 -2.77
CA TRP A 422 18.74 1.36 -3.51
C TRP A 422 17.24 1.23 -3.88
N ASP A 423 16.55 0.20 -3.38
CA ASP A 423 15.14 -0.03 -3.67
C ASP A 423 14.24 1.07 -3.07
N CYS A 424 13.09 1.32 -3.68
CA CYS A 424 12.12 2.28 -3.13
C CYS A 424 11.46 1.77 -1.85
N GLU A 425 11.34 0.45 -1.67
CA GLU A 425 10.66 -0.17 -0.54
C GLU A 425 11.56 -0.24 0.69
N GLU A 426 11.08 0.29 1.83
CA GLU A 426 11.85 0.37 3.08
C GLU A 426 12.23 -1.01 3.63
N THR A 427 11.28 -1.95 3.65
CA THR A 427 11.51 -3.31 4.16
C THR A 427 12.54 -4.07 3.32
N THR A 428 12.59 -3.77 2.03
CA THR A 428 13.61 -4.30 1.11
C THR A 428 14.99 -3.72 1.42
N ARG A 429 15.08 -2.41 1.70
CA ARG A 429 16.34 -1.76 2.10
C ARG A 429 16.82 -2.23 3.48
N GLU A 430 15.91 -2.42 4.43
CA GLU A 430 16.19 -2.95 5.76
C GLU A 430 16.79 -4.37 5.66
N LEU A 431 16.13 -5.27 4.92
CA LEU A 431 16.63 -6.61 4.65
C LEU A 431 18.06 -6.57 4.04
N ALA A 432 18.24 -5.69 3.05
CA ALA A 432 19.53 -5.52 2.39
C ALA A 432 20.62 -5.02 3.35
N ALA A 433 20.29 -4.10 4.25
CA ALA A 433 21.22 -3.63 5.27
C ALA A 433 21.73 -4.77 6.17
N HIS A 434 20.86 -5.73 6.49
CA HIS A 434 21.23 -6.91 7.26
C HIS A 434 22.03 -7.94 6.46
N GLN A 435 21.75 -8.13 5.17
CA GLN A 435 22.18 -9.29 4.39
C GLN A 435 23.30 -8.98 3.37
N ALA A 436 23.38 -7.74 2.83
CA ALA A 436 24.32 -7.42 1.76
C ALA A 436 25.77 -7.71 2.15
N ALA A 437 26.50 -8.31 1.22
CA ALA A 437 27.93 -8.62 1.43
C ALA A 437 28.76 -7.34 1.47
N THR A 438 29.42 -7.08 2.60
CA THR A 438 30.21 -5.85 2.85
C THR A 438 31.61 -5.85 2.20
N GLY A 439 31.98 -6.89 1.46
CA GLY A 439 33.22 -6.95 0.69
C GLY A 439 33.28 -5.96 -0.49
N ASP A 440 32.13 -5.47 -0.96
CA ASP A 440 32.05 -4.43 -2.00
C ASP A 440 32.10 -3.03 -1.37
N VAL A 441 33.04 -2.20 -1.80
CA VAL A 441 33.21 -0.83 -1.31
C VAL A 441 31.95 0.02 -1.55
N ARG A 442 31.18 -0.25 -2.60
CA ARG A 442 29.92 0.44 -2.91
C ARG A 442 28.86 0.18 -1.85
N VAL A 443 28.80 -1.07 -1.32
CA VAL A 443 27.88 -1.44 -0.24
C VAL A 443 28.17 -0.62 1.01
N LEU A 444 29.42 -0.55 1.44
CA LEU A 444 29.83 0.25 2.61
C LEU A 444 29.55 1.75 2.41
N ALA A 445 29.82 2.28 1.22
CA ALA A 445 29.50 3.67 0.90
C ALA A 445 28.01 3.95 0.97
N GLN A 446 27.17 3.05 0.44
CA GLN A 446 25.70 3.18 0.48
C GLN A 446 25.17 3.05 1.91
N LEU A 447 25.63 2.09 2.69
CA LEU A 447 25.24 1.97 4.10
C LEU A 447 25.54 3.26 4.89
N ARG A 448 26.72 3.88 4.69
CA ARG A 448 27.05 5.16 5.33
C ARG A 448 26.15 6.29 4.89
N ARG A 449 25.79 6.33 3.60
CA ARG A 449 24.86 7.31 3.05
C ARG A 449 23.47 7.16 3.68
N MET A 450 22.92 5.95 3.74
CA MET A 450 21.63 5.66 4.36
C MET A 450 21.62 6.00 5.86
N ALA A 451 22.71 5.75 6.58
CA ALA A 451 22.85 6.13 7.99
C ALA A 451 22.81 7.66 8.21
N ALA A 452 23.22 8.46 7.23
CA ALA A 452 23.26 9.91 7.27
C ALA A 452 22.06 10.58 6.61
N ASP A 453 21.20 9.83 5.91
CA ASP A 453 20.03 10.37 5.22
C ASP A 453 18.93 10.73 6.23
N PRO A 454 18.55 12.02 6.36
CA PRO A 454 17.52 12.45 7.30
C PRO A 454 16.10 11.99 6.93
N ALA A 455 15.90 11.59 5.67
CA ALA A 455 14.62 11.10 5.16
C ALA A 455 14.54 9.56 5.15
N GLU A 456 15.58 8.85 5.60
CA GLU A 456 15.54 7.38 5.69
C GLU A 456 14.70 6.95 6.89
N GLU A 457 13.96 5.86 6.74
CA GLU A 457 13.11 5.27 7.76
C GLU A 457 13.92 4.81 8.98
N ALA A 458 13.32 4.92 10.17
CA ALA A 458 14.00 4.66 11.44
C ALA A 458 14.49 3.21 11.57
N GLU A 459 13.72 2.26 11.06
CA GLU A 459 14.03 0.82 11.04
C GLU A 459 15.25 0.56 10.16
N VAL A 460 15.27 1.12 8.95
CA VAL A 460 16.39 1.03 8.01
C VAL A 460 17.64 1.66 8.61
N GLN A 461 17.55 2.87 9.19
CA GLN A 461 18.67 3.53 9.85
C GLN A 461 19.24 2.68 11.00
N THR A 462 18.36 2.04 11.78
CA THR A 462 18.76 1.16 12.89
C THR A 462 19.52 -0.06 12.38
N ALA A 463 19.01 -0.74 11.36
CA ALA A 463 19.64 -1.88 10.71
C ALA A 463 21.04 -1.50 10.15
N VAL A 464 21.11 -0.37 9.45
CA VAL A 464 22.37 0.14 8.86
C VAL A 464 23.40 0.48 9.93
N ARG A 465 23.02 1.20 11.00
CA ARG A 465 23.93 1.55 12.10
C ARG A 465 24.43 0.30 12.83
N GLY A 466 23.56 -0.67 13.09
CA GLY A 466 23.93 -1.96 13.65
C GLY A 466 24.95 -2.70 12.77
N ARG A 467 24.77 -2.68 11.45
CA ARG A 467 25.68 -3.32 10.49
C ARG A 467 27.04 -2.64 10.42
N LEU A 468 27.09 -1.31 10.42
CA LEU A 468 28.35 -0.55 10.39
C LEU A 468 29.14 -0.73 11.68
N SER A 469 28.49 -0.74 12.85
CA SER A 469 29.15 -0.95 14.14
C SER A 469 29.71 -2.36 14.32
N SER A 470 29.05 -3.37 13.73
CA SER A 470 29.51 -4.77 13.78
C SER A 470 30.71 -5.04 12.85
N GLY A 471 30.96 -4.19 11.87
CA GLY A 471 32.06 -4.31 10.90
C GLY A 471 33.32 -3.54 11.28
N GLU A 472 33.32 -2.71 12.34
CA GLU A 472 34.53 -2.08 12.84
C GLU A 472 35.28 -3.09 13.73
N PRO A 473 36.57 -3.43 13.40
CA PRO A 473 37.37 -4.21 14.32
C PRO A 473 37.55 -3.40 15.61
N ALA A 474 37.29 -4.03 16.75
CA ALA A 474 37.52 -3.43 18.05
C ALA A 474 38.95 -2.85 18.08
N ARG A 475 39.08 -1.54 18.26
CA ARG A 475 40.33 -0.83 18.41
C ARG A 475 40.95 -1.14 19.74
#